data_3bc555c2017f17056e141e935e727946
#
_entry.id   3bc555c2017f17056e141e935e727946
#
_cell.length_a   1.000
_cell.length_b   1.000
_cell.length_c   1.000
_cell.angle_alpha   90.00
_cell.angle_beta   90.00
_cell.angle_gamma   90.00
#
_symmetry.space_group_name_H-M   'P 1'
#
loop_
_entity.id
_entity.type
_entity.pdbx_description
1 polymer ?
#
loop_
_entity_poly.entity_id
_entity_poly.type
_entity_poly.pdbx_seq_one_letter_code
_entity_poly.pdbx_strand_id
1 'polypeptide(L)'
;GFPTGYVCDPKIDGVALSLRYERGELIHAVTRGDGVKGDDVTHAARVIRAIPLRLEGHAPAVLEVRGEVYMTNTTFARINKELEEADEDVLANPRNATAGTLKNLDPKLIARRRLSFCAHGRGEVSPGFAESHSQFLERIRALGIPVNPHTRACRSIDEALAAIDAFAAERAGLEYATDGMVVRVDRFDQQDRLGTTAKSPRWVVAFKYPPDRKATRLIEVQHQVGKTGKITPRAVMEPVHLAGTTVRHATLHNYGQIRQKDIRLGDMIEVEKAGEIIPYVVGVDRKSTRLNSSHANISY
;
A
#
# COMPACT_ATOMS: atom_id res chain seq x y z
N GLY A 1 11.74 -13.14 30.63
CA GLY A 1 11.15 -13.20 29.31
C GLY A 1 12.14 -13.81 28.32
N PHE A 2 11.67 -14.47 27.30
CA PHE A 2 12.54 -14.96 26.24
C PHE A 2 12.98 -13.76 25.38
N PRO A 3 14.24 -13.70 24.92
CA PRO A 3 14.68 -12.68 23.99
C PRO A 3 13.86 -12.80 22.72
N THR A 4 13.18 -11.72 22.34
CA THR A 4 12.32 -11.69 21.15
C THR A 4 12.95 -10.78 20.11
N GLY A 5 13.37 -11.37 18.98
CA GLY A 5 13.78 -10.63 17.80
C GLY A 5 12.57 -10.24 16.95
N TYR A 6 12.73 -9.19 16.16
CA TYR A 6 11.70 -8.66 15.27
C TYR A 6 12.26 -8.51 13.87
N VAL A 7 11.38 -8.54 12.88
CA VAL A 7 11.68 -8.12 11.51
C VAL A 7 10.75 -7.00 11.13
N CYS A 8 11.34 -5.92 10.62
CA CYS A 8 10.65 -4.75 10.11
C CYS A 8 10.74 -4.74 8.59
N ASP A 9 9.60 -4.85 7.91
CA ASP A 9 9.48 -4.85 6.47
C ASP A 9 8.75 -3.60 5.99
N PRO A 10 9.23 -2.88 4.94
CA PRO A 10 8.44 -1.86 4.28
C PRO A 10 7.11 -2.42 3.79
N LYS A 11 6.03 -1.74 4.13
CA LYS A 11 4.69 -2.10 3.67
C LYS A 11 4.45 -1.49 2.29
N ILE A 12 4.79 -2.27 1.25
CA ILE A 12 4.59 -1.86 -0.15
C ILE A 12 3.09 -1.73 -0.42
N ASP A 13 2.70 -0.68 -1.11
CA ASP A 13 1.32 -0.46 -1.56
C ASP A 13 1.12 -1.03 -2.97
N GLY A 14 0.83 -2.30 -3.03
CA GLY A 14 0.65 -3.07 -4.26
C GLY A 14 -0.55 -4.02 -4.18
N VAL A 15 -0.39 -5.18 -4.79
CA VAL A 15 -1.36 -6.28 -4.80
C VAL A 15 -0.72 -7.52 -4.23
N ALA A 16 -1.29 -8.04 -3.16
CA ALA A 16 -0.78 -9.25 -2.51
C ALA A 16 -0.92 -10.47 -3.42
N LEU A 17 0.16 -11.24 -3.53
CA LEU A 17 0.27 -12.43 -4.35
C LEU A 17 0.92 -13.56 -3.56
N SER A 18 0.37 -14.76 -3.68
CA SER A 18 0.99 -16.01 -3.24
C SER A 18 1.54 -16.76 -4.44
N LEU A 19 2.83 -17.10 -4.38
CA LEU A 19 3.54 -17.89 -5.39
C LEU A 19 3.81 -19.27 -4.82
N ARG A 20 3.32 -20.31 -5.48
CA ARG A 20 3.59 -21.70 -5.12
C ARG A 20 4.60 -22.31 -6.09
N TYR A 21 5.71 -22.76 -5.52
CA TYR A 21 6.72 -23.53 -6.22
C TYR A 21 6.71 -24.99 -5.76
N GLU A 22 6.81 -25.89 -6.71
CA GLU A 22 7.01 -27.32 -6.44
C GLU A 22 8.27 -27.78 -7.15
N ARG A 23 9.20 -28.36 -6.38
CA ARG A 23 10.53 -28.79 -6.86
C ARG A 23 11.28 -27.67 -7.62
N GLY A 24 11.08 -26.43 -7.15
CA GLY A 24 11.71 -25.25 -7.73
C GLY A 24 11.00 -24.64 -8.95
N GLU A 25 9.89 -25.19 -9.42
CA GLU A 25 9.13 -24.65 -10.56
C GLU A 25 7.88 -23.92 -10.10
N LEU A 26 7.56 -22.76 -10.71
CA LEU A 26 6.35 -21.98 -10.41
C LEU A 26 5.12 -22.72 -10.96
N ILE A 27 4.27 -23.20 -10.06
CA ILE A 27 3.04 -23.91 -10.40
C ILE A 27 1.84 -22.96 -10.39
N HIS A 28 1.66 -22.20 -9.31
CA HIS A 28 0.51 -21.30 -9.14
C HIS A 28 0.92 -19.93 -8.62
N ALA A 29 0.19 -18.91 -9.08
CA ALA A 29 0.22 -17.57 -8.55
C ALA A 29 -1.23 -17.11 -8.30
N VAL A 30 -1.57 -16.81 -7.05
CA VAL A 30 -2.94 -16.52 -6.62
C VAL A 30 -2.98 -15.20 -5.85
N THR A 31 -3.95 -14.33 -6.17
CA THR A 31 -4.18 -13.10 -5.42
C THR A 31 -4.76 -13.41 -4.04
N ARG A 32 -4.68 -12.44 -3.11
CA ARG A 32 -5.23 -12.61 -1.76
C ARG A 32 -6.74 -12.84 -1.74
N GLY A 33 -7.50 -12.24 -2.69
CA GLY A 33 -8.95 -12.29 -2.70
C GLY A 33 -9.59 -11.83 -1.38
N ASP A 34 -10.55 -12.61 -0.90
CA ASP A 34 -11.21 -12.41 0.40
C ASP A 34 -10.44 -13.03 1.60
N GLY A 35 -9.27 -13.62 1.34
CA GLY A 35 -8.44 -14.33 2.31
C GLY A 35 -8.64 -15.85 2.33
N VAL A 36 -9.68 -16.35 1.68
CA VAL A 36 -9.99 -17.79 1.52
C VAL A 36 -9.92 -18.19 0.04
N LYS A 37 -10.47 -17.37 -0.85
CA LYS A 37 -10.45 -17.56 -2.30
C LYS A 37 -9.81 -16.36 -2.96
N GLY A 38 -8.86 -16.59 -3.86
CA GLY A 38 -8.21 -15.57 -4.68
C GLY A 38 -8.32 -15.91 -6.16
N ASP A 39 -8.07 -14.92 -7.01
CA ASP A 39 -8.02 -15.12 -8.46
C ASP A 39 -6.70 -15.81 -8.84
N ASP A 40 -6.75 -16.83 -9.67
CA ASP A 40 -5.57 -17.41 -10.30
C ASP A 40 -5.05 -16.44 -11.38
N VAL A 41 -3.85 -15.94 -11.16
CA VAL A 41 -3.15 -15.01 -12.05
C VAL A 41 -1.80 -15.58 -12.50
N THR A 42 -1.69 -16.90 -12.55
CA THR A 42 -0.46 -17.61 -12.95
C THR A 42 0.01 -17.19 -14.34
N HIS A 43 -0.93 -16.94 -15.26
CA HIS A 43 -0.63 -16.42 -16.59
C HIS A 43 0.10 -15.07 -16.55
N ALA A 44 -0.34 -14.18 -15.66
CA ALA A 44 0.30 -12.87 -15.46
C ALA A 44 1.67 -13.00 -14.76
N ALA A 45 1.75 -13.82 -13.70
CA ALA A 45 2.99 -14.06 -12.98
C ALA A 45 4.11 -14.58 -13.88
N ARG A 46 3.79 -15.41 -14.86
CA ARG A 46 4.77 -15.98 -15.81
C ARG A 46 5.44 -14.96 -16.72
N VAL A 47 4.85 -13.78 -16.90
CA VAL A 47 5.43 -12.71 -17.75
C VAL A 47 6.00 -11.55 -16.93
N ILE A 48 5.86 -11.58 -15.60
CA ILE A 48 6.48 -10.62 -14.70
C ILE A 48 7.94 -11.01 -14.47
N ARG A 49 8.88 -10.25 -15.03
CA ARG A 49 10.32 -10.57 -14.99
C ARG A 49 10.89 -10.70 -13.57
N ALA A 50 10.31 -10.02 -12.59
CA ALA A 50 10.74 -10.08 -11.20
C ALA A 50 10.35 -11.39 -10.49
N ILE A 51 9.50 -12.24 -11.12
CA ILE A 51 9.07 -13.53 -10.57
C ILE A 51 9.85 -14.63 -11.28
N PRO A 52 10.75 -15.35 -10.59
CA PRO A 52 11.46 -16.46 -11.20
C PRO A 52 10.49 -17.61 -11.50
N LEU A 53 10.51 -18.12 -12.73
CA LEU A 53 9.72 -19.29 -13.12
C LEU A 53 10.33 -20.59 -12.59
N ARG A 54 11.65 -20.56 -12.37
CA ARG A 54 12.43 -21.64 -11.79
C ARG A 54 13.38 -21.07 -10.76
N LEU A 55 13.39 -21.67 -9.58
CA LEU A 55 14.26 -21.26 -8.49
C LEU A 55 15.69 -21.75 -8.71
N GLU A 56 16.65 -21.00 -8.22
CA GLU A 56 18.07 -21.34 -8.25
C GLU A 56 18.43 -22.32 -7.12
N GLY A 57 19.50 -23.08 -7.27
CA GLY A 57 20.02 -23.94 -6.21
C GLY A 57 19.08 -25.08 -5.79
N HIS A 58 19.14 -25.44 -4.51
CA HIS A 58 18.33 -26.53 -3.93
C HIS A 58 17.04 -25.99 -3.32
N ALA A 59 15.99 -25.94 -4.12
CA ALA A 59 14.67 -25.57 -3.65
C ALA A 59 14.03 -26.71 -2.83
N PRO A 60 13.22 -26.40 -1.81
CA PRO A 60 12.45 -27.41 -1.09
C PRO A 60 11.37 -28.02 -1.99
N ALA A 61 10.83 -29.19 -1.62
CA ALA A 61 9.81 -29.87 -2.41
C ALA A 61 8.57 -28.99 -2.64
N VAL A 62 8.16 -28.24 -1.61
CA VAL A 62 7.09 -27.24 -1.66
C VAL A 62 7.59 -25.94 -1.03
N LEU A 63 7.38 -24.84 -1.72
CA LEU A 63 7.64 -23.48 -1.24
C LEU A 63 6.53 -22.55 -1.68
N GLU A 64 5.73 -22.08 -0.74
CA GLU A 64 4.79 -20.99 -0.97
C GLU A 64 5.34 -19.69 -0.39
N VAL A 65 5.48 -18.69 -1.25
CA VAL A 65 6.00 -17.37 -0.92
C VAL A 65 4.89 -16.35 -1.10
N ARG A 66 4.66 -15.55 -0.07
CA ARG A 66 3.75 -14.41 -0.12
C ARG A 66 4.52 -13.13 -0.34
N GLY A 67 4.04 -12.31 -1.24
CA GLY A 67 4.68 -11.05 -1.58
C GLY A 67 3.69 -10.03 -2.11
N GLU A 68 4.24 -8.91 -2.56
CA GLU A 68 3.49 -7.82 -3.15
C GLU A 68 3.96 -7.60 -4.57
N VAL A 69 3.01 -7.61 -5.52
CA VAL A 69 3.25 -7.13 -6.88
C VAL A 69 2.95 -5.65 -6.90
N TYR A 70 3.82 -4.86 -7.51
CA TYR A 70 3.68 -3.41 -7.56
C TYR A 70 4.22 -2.83 -8.85
N MET A 71 3.80 -1.61 -9.15
CA MET A 71 4.32 -0.80 -10.24
C MET A 71 5.24 0.27 -9.66
N THR A 72 6.44 0.41 -10.22
CA THR A 72 7.36 1.47 -9.79
C THR A 72 6.86 2.84 -10.20
N ASN A 73 7.26 3.90 -9.46
CA ASN A 73 6.89 5.28 -9.76
C ASN A 73 7.33 5.69 -11.16
N THR A 74 8.54 5.30 -11.57
CA THR A 74 9.07 5.53 -12.92
C THR A 74 8.23 4.85 -14.00
N THR A 75 7.84 3.59 -13.78
CA THR A 75 6.98 2.86 -14.72
C THR A 75 5.60 3.48 -14.82
N PHE A 76 5.01 3.87 -13.70
CA PHE A 76 3.70 4.52 -13.64
C PHE A 76 3.69 5.85 -14.40
N ALA A 77 4.71 6.71 -14.16
CA ALA A 77 4.86 7.97 -14.87
C ALA A 77 5.02 7.79 -16.38
N ARG A 78 5.83 6.79 -16.80
CA ARG A 78 6.01 6.45 -18.22
C ARG A 78 4.70 6.04 -18.88
N ILE A 79 3.93 5.16 -18.23
CA ILE A 79 2.66 4.69 -18.80
C ILE A 79 1.65 5.82 -18.90
N ASN A 80 1.53 6.68 -17.88
CA ASN A 80 0.61 7.82 -17.93
C ASN A 80 0.99 8.80 -19.02
N LYS A 81 2.29 9.05 -19.24
CA LYS A 81 2.75 9.86 -20.35
C LYS A 81 2.37 9.26 -21.71
N GLU A 82 2.54 7.94 -21.89
CA GLU A 82 2.14 7.24 -23.11
C GLU A 82 0.62 7.32 -23.37
N LEU A 83 -0.21 7.26 -22.31
CA LEU A 83 -1.67 7.38 -22.39
C LEU A 83 -2.09 8.83 -22.73
N GLU A 84 -1.46 9.83 -22.10
CA GLU A 84 -1.69 11.25 -22.42
C GLU A 84 -1.35 11.58 -23.88
N GLU A 85 -0.23 11.05 -24.40
CA GLU A 85 0.17 11.22 -25.81
C GLU A 85 -0.79 10.53 -26.79
N ALA A 86 -1.50 9.48 -26.31
CA ALA A 86 -2.52 8.76 -27.09
C ALA A 86 -3.94 9.31 -26.93
N ASP A 87 -4.14 10.38 -26.16
CA ASP A 87 -5.45 10.95 -25.78
C ASP A 87 -6.36 9.92 -25.06
N GLU A 88 -5.74 9.04 -24.27
CA GLU A 88 -6.41 8.02 -23.46
C GLU A 88 -6.45 8.42 -21.98
N ASP A 89 -7.40 7.83 -21.22
CA ASP A 89 -7.53 8.06 -19.79
C ASP A 89 -6.30 7.59 -19.02
N VAL A 90 -5.71 8.47 -18.21
CA VAL A 90 -4.56 8.16 -17.38
C VAL A 90 -4.92 7.26 -16.19
N LEU A 91 -3.97 6.48 -15.75
CA LEU A 91 -4.13 5.62 -14.58
C LEU A 91 -4.15 6.46 -13.29
N ALA A 92 -5.07 6.15 -12.37
CA ALA A 92 -5.31 6.95 -11.17
C ALA A 92 -4.20 6.81 -10.10
N ASN A 93 -3.66 5.61 -9.90
CA ASN A 93 -2.58 5.33 -8.96
C ASN A 93 -1.87 4.00 -9.30
N PRO A 94 -0.62 3.79 -8.81
CA PRO A 94 0.16 2.59 -9.11
C PRO A 94 -0.50 1.29 -8.65
N ARG A 95 -1.18 1.28 -7.49
CA ARG A 95 -1.84 0.08 -6.94
C ARG A 95 -2.99 -0.39 -7.82
N ASN A 96 -3.89 0.52 -8.21
CA ASN A 96 -5.02 0.18 -9.10
C ASN A 96 -4.53 -0.22 -10.49
N ALA A 97 -3.50 0.45 -11.00
CA ALA A 97 -2.83 0.09 -12.24
C ALA A 97 -2.25 -1.33 -12.20
N THR A 98 -1.63 -1.71 -11.08
CA THR A 98 -1.12 -3.07 -10.83
C THR A 98 -2.25 -4.08 -10.82
N ALA A 99 -3.33 -3.82 -10.07
CA ALA A 99 -4.48 -4.72 -9.97
C ALA A 99 -5.15 -4.97 -11.33
N GLY A 100 -5.37 -3.90 -12.11
CA GLY A 100 -5.93 -3.99 -13.46
C GLY A 100 -5.00 -4.72 -14.43
N THR A 101 -3.68 -4.57 -14.28
CA THR A 101 -2.70 -5.27 -15.10
C THR A 101 -2.67 -6.77 -14.80
N LEU A 102 -2.69 -7.18 -13.53
CA LEU A 102 -2.68 -8.59 -13.14
C LEU A 102 -3.91 -9.37 -13.64
N LYS A 103 -5.06 -8.67 -13.76
CA LYS A 103 -6.31 -9.27 -14.26
C LYS A 103 -6.43 -9.24 -15.79
N ASN A 104 -5.49 -8.60 -16.48
CA ASN A 104 -5.50 -8.55 -17.93
C ASN A 104 -5.10 -9.90 -18.51
N LEU A 105 -5.76 -10.31 -19.61
CA LEU A 105 -5.50 -11.57 -20.28
C LEU A 105 -4.45 -11.48 -21.40
N ASP A 106 -4.06 -10.24 -21.79
CA ASP A 106 -3.01 -10.04 -22.80
C ASP A 106 -1.61 -10.06 -22.18
N PRO A 107 -0.81 -11.11 -22.42
CA PRO A 107 0.55 -11.23 -21.87
C PRO A 107 1.48 -10.11 -22.34
N LYS A 108 1.26 -9.57 -23.56
CA LYS A 108 2.10 -8.50 -24.12
C LYS A 108 1.89 -7.20 -23.37
N LEU A 109 0.64 -6.88 -23.03
CA LEU A 109 0.31 -5.71 -22.20
C LEU A 109 0.91 -5.84 -20.81
N ILE A 110 0.75 -7.01 -20.16
CA ILE A 110 1.32 -7.26 -18.83
C ILE A 110 2.84 -7.08 -18.86
N ALA A 111 3.53 -7.69 -19.82
CA ALA A 111 4.98 -7.59 -19.97
C ALA A 111 5.44 -6.14 -20.22
N ARG A 112 4.72 -5.37 -21.06
CA ARG A 112 5.02 -3.95 -21.34
C ARG A 112 4.89 -3.07 -20.09
N ARG A 113 3.99 -3.39 -19.17
CA ARG A 113 3.77 -2.66 -17.93
C ARG A 113 4.82 -2.92 -16.84
N ARG A 114 5.74 -3.87 -17.04
CA ARG A 114 6.94 -4.11 -16.22
C ARG A 114 6.66 -4.08 -14.71
N LEU A 115 5.70 -4.88 -14.27
CA LEU A 115 5.43 -5.02 -12.84
C LEU A 115 6.64 -5.62 -12.12
N SER A 116 6.80 -5.21 -10.86
CA SER A 116 7.81 -5.72 -9.94
C SER A 116 7.15 -6.62 -8.88
N PHE A 117 7.95 -7.44 -8.21
CA PHE A 117 7.52 -8.30 -7.11
C PHE A 117 8.50 -8.22 -5.97
N CYS A 118 8.00 -8.30 -4.75
CA CYS A 118 8.81 -8.36 -3.54
C CYS A 118 8.19 -9.33 -2.54
N ALA A 119 8.94 -10.35 -2.13
CA ALA A 119 8.51 -11.30 -1.12
C ALA A 119 8.59 -10.71 0.28
N HIS A 120 7.57 -10.99 1.11
CA HIS A 120 7.49 -10.53 2.50
C HIS A 120 6.98 -11.57 3.49
N GLY A 121 6.67 -12.79 3.05
CA GLY A 121 6.13 -13.81 3.95
C GLY A 121 6.07 -15.19 3.33
N ARG A 122 5.70 -16.15 4.17
CA ARG A 122 5.57 -17.56 3.79
C ARG A 122 4.12 -18.04 3.83
N GLY A 123 3.80 -19.00 2.97
CA GLY A 123 2.64 -19.87 3.11
C GLY A 123 3.09 -21.27 3.54
N GLU A 124 2.67 -22.30 2.80
CA GLU A 124 3.11 -23.68 2.98
C GLU A 124 4.58 -23.85 2.55
N VAL A 125 5.39 -24.43 3.42
CA VAL A 125 6.81 -24.68 3.15
C VAL A 125 7.19 -26.05 3.72
N SER A 126 7.99 -26.81 2.97
CA SER A 126 8.53 -28.09 3.45
C SER A 126 9.25 -27.93 4.79
N PRO A 127 9.11 -28.89 5.73
CA PRO A 127 9.74 -28.83 7.03
C PRO A 127 11.26 -28.60 6.98
N GLY A 128 11.79 -27.86 7.97
CA GLY A 128 13.23 -27.60 8.09
C GLY A 128 13.79 -26.53 7.17
N PHE A 129 12.95 -25.87 6.34
CA PHE A 129 13.43 -24.82 5.44
C PHE A 129 13.89 -23.56 6.17
N ALA A 130 13.24 -23.13 7.24
CA ALA A 130 13.67 -22.01 8.06
C ALA A 130 13.05 -22.07 9.46
N GLU A 131 13.73 -21.53 10.46
CA GLU A 131 13.25 -21.43 11.84
C GLU A 131 12.76 -20.03 12.21
N SER A 132 13.13 -19.05 11.40
CA SER A 132 12.74 -17.65 11.59
C SER A 132 12.38 -16.96 10.28
N HIS A 133 11.72 -15.83 10.39
CA HIS A 133 11.31 -15.03 9.23
C HIS A 133 12.54 -14.43 8.51
N SER A 134 13.51 -13.92 9.26
CA SER A 134 14.76 -13.40 8.70
C SER A 134 15.52 -14.48 7.92
N GLN A 135 15.66 -15.68 8.50
CA GLN A 135 16.28 -16.81 7.82
C GLN A 135 15.48 -17.25 6.58
N PHE A 136 14.15 -17.22 6.65
CA PHE A 136 13.29 -17.51 5.49
C PHE A 136 13.56 -16.52 4.34
N LEU A 137 13.59 -15.22 4.61
CA LEU A 137 13.84 -14.19 3.60
C LEU A 137 15.25 -14.32 2.99
N GLU A 138 16.25 -14.64 3.79
CA GLU A 138 17.61 -14.89 3.32
C GLU A 138 17.67 -16.10 2.37
N ARG A 139 17.03 -17.22 2.74
CA ARG A 139 17.00 -18.43 1.92
C ARG A 139 16.25 -18.25 0.61
N ILE A 140 15.09 -17.59 0.62
CA ILE A 140 14.35 -17.33 -0.64
C ILE A 140 15.10 -16.37 -1.55
N ARG A 141 15.84 -15.39 -0.98
CA ARG A 141 16.73 -14.52 -1.76
C ARG A 141 17.83 -15.31 -2.45
N ALA A 142 18.44 -16.29 -1.77
CA ALA A 142 19.44 -17.19 -2.34
C ALA A 142 18.87 -18.09 -3.45
N LEU A 143 17.56 -18.31 -3.48
CA LEU A 143 16.84 -19.04 -4.54
C LEU A 143 16.42 -18.12 -5.71
N GLY A 144 16.80 -16.84 -5.70
CA GLY A 144 16.50 -15.87 -6.75
C GLY A 144 15.17 -15.11 -6.58
N ILE A 145 14.45 -15.28 -5.46
CA ILE A 145 13.20 -14.54 -5.20
C ILE A 145 13.52 -13.17 -4.63
N PRO A 146 13.02 -12.08 -5.22
CA PRO A 146 13.28 -10.72 -4.74
C PRO A 146 12.71 -10.48 -3.34
N VAL A 147 13.54 -9.93 -2.47
CA VAL A 147 13.20 -9.51 -1.09
C VAL A 147 13.56 -8.04 -0.93
N ASN A 148 12.81 -7.30 -0.13
CA ASN A 148 13.03 -5.88 0.06
C ASN A 148 14.40 -5.60 0.70
N PRO A 149 15.26 -4.75 0.09
CA PRO A 149 16.56 -4.42 0.63
C PRO A 149 16.48 -3.58 1.93
N HIS A 150 15.34 -2.92 2.19
CA HIS A 150 15.10 -2.13 3.41
C HIS A 150 14.51 -2.97 4.55
N THR A 151 14.33 -4.28 4.38
CA THR A 151 13.97 -5.18 5.47
C THR A 151 15.09 -5.22 6.50
N ARG A 152 14.73 -5.06 7.79
CA ARG A 152 15.68 -5.01 8.90
C ARG A 152 15.32 -6.03 9.98
N ALA A 153 16.28 -6.87 10.35
CA ALA A 153 16.19 -7.71 11.54
C ALA A 153 16.61 -6.90 12.77
N CYS A 154 15.79 -6.92 13.82
CA CYS A 154 15.96 -6.14 15.04
C CYS A 154 15.97 -7.11 16.25
N ARG A 155 16.89 -6.89 17.19
CA ARG A 155 17.06 -7.75 18.37
C ARG A 155 16.16 -7.37 19.54
N SER A 156 15.58 -6.16 19.47
CA SER A 156 14.70 -5.62 20.52
C SER A 156 13.59 -4.76 19.90
N ILE A 157 12.60 -4.43 20.73
CA ILE A 157 11.54 -3.50 20.31
C ILE A 157 12.08 -2.08 20.08
N ASP A 158 13.09 -1.67 20.84
CA ASP A 158 13.71 -0.36 20.69
C ASP A 158 14.44 -0.24 19.34
N GLU A 159 15.14 -1.30 18.91
CA GLU A 159 15.74 -1.38 17.57
C GLU A 159 14.65 -1.34 16.48
N ALA A 160 13.49 -1.99 16.69
CA ALA A 160 12.38 -1.96 15.75
C ALA A 160 11.76 -0.56 15.65
N LEU A 161 11.58 0.15 16.77
CA LEU A 161 11.11 1.54 16.78
C LEU A 161 12.09 2.46 16.05
N ALA A 162 13.38 2.33 16.32
CA ALA A 162 14.42 3.09 15.61
C ALA A 162 14.42 2.80 14.10
N ALA A 163 14.16 1.56 13.69
CA ALA A 163 14.04 1.20 12.28
C ALA A 163 12.81 1.85 11.61
N ILE A 164 11.69 1.95 12.32
CA ILE A 164 10.48 2.66 11.85
C ILE A 164 10.78 4.15 11.65
N ASP A 165 11.43 4.79 12.64
CA ASP A 165 11.76 6.22 12.56
C ASP A 165 12.75 6.52 11.42
N ALA A 166 13.77 5.69 11.27
CA ALA A 166 14.74 5.82 10.17
C ALA A 166 14.07 5.68 8.79
N PHE A 167 13.17 4.70 8.65
CA PHE A 167 12.46 4.47 7.39
C PHE A 167 11.51 5.62 7.03
N ALA A 168 10.98 6.37 8.00
CA ALA A 168 10.17 7.56 7.73
C ALA A 168 10.87 8.58 6.82
N ALA A 169 12.18 8.75 6.97
CA ALA A 169 12.99 9.62 6.12
C ALA A 169 13.35 8.97 4.77
N GLU A 170 13.61 7.67 4.76
CA GLU A 170 14.01 6.92 3.57
C GLU A 170 12.87 6.74 2.56
N ARG A 171 11.62 6.60 3.04
CA ARG A 171 10.44 6.25 2.22
C ARG A 171 10.17 7.22 1.06
N ALA A 172 10.48 8.49 1.23
CA ALA A 172 10.24 9.51 0.20
C ALA A 172 11.11 9.33 -1.06
N GLY A 173 12.25 8.64 -0.93
CA GLY A 173 13.17 8.34 -2.03
C GLY A 173 12.95 6.99 -2.71
N LEU A 174 11.93 6.22 -2.31
CA LEU A 174 11.70 4.89 -2.87
C LEU A 174 11.03 4.96 -4.24
N GLU A 175 11.40 4.02 -5.10
CA GLU A 175 10.78 3.82 -6.43
C GLU A 175 9.38 3.19 -6.40
N TYR A 176 8.79 3.02 -5.21
CA TYR A 176 7.47 2.43 -5.03
C TYR A 176 6.76 3.05 -3.81
N ALA A 177 5.43 3.06 -3.86
CA ALA A 177 4.60 3.56 -2.78
C ALA A 177 4.63 2.62 -1.56
N THR A 178 4.69 3.22 -0.35
CA THR A 178 4.60 2.50 0.92
C THR A 178 3.61 3.19 1.84
N ASP A 179 2.74 2.45 2.50
CA ASP A 179 1.77 2.99 3.47
C ASP A 179 2.17 2.76 4.93
N GLY A 180 3.39 2.23 5.17
CA GLY A 180 3.87 1.97 6.52
C GLY A 180 5.03 0.98 6.58
N MET A 181 5.19 0.40 7.75
CA MET A 181 6.06 -0.75 8.01
C MET A 181 5.29 -1.88 8.68
N VAL A 182 5.67 -3.11 8.38
CA VAL A 182 5.17 -4.31 9.07
C VAL A 182 6.23 -4.78 10.04
N VAL A 183 5.90 -4.82 11.33
CA VAL A 183 6.76 -5.35 12.37
C VAL A 183 6.23 -6.73 12.79
N ARG A 184 7.09 -7.72 12.77
CA ARG A 184 6.72 -9.09 13.16
C ARG A 184 7.75 -9.72 14.09
N VAL A 185 7.30 -10.62 14.93
CA VAL A 185 8.20 -11.47 15.71
C VAL A 185 8.97 -12.37 14.75
N ASP A 186 10.28 -12.47 14.91
CA ASP A 186 11.14 -13.16 13.96
C ASP A 186 10.99 -14.69 14.01
N ARG A 187 11.08 -15.29 15.19
CA ARG A 187 11.08 -16.76 15.35
C ARG A 187 9.69 -17.37 15.15
N PHE A 188 9.62 -18.44 14.37
CA PHE A 188 8.35 -19.12 14.07
C PHE A 188 7.75 -19.83 15.27
N ASP A 189 8.57 -20.45 16.14
CA ASP A 189 8.08 -21.05 17.39
C ASP A 189 7.43 -20.02 18.33
N GLN A 190 7.93 -18.78 18.34
CA GLN A 190 7.31 -17.69 19.10
C GLN A 190 6.02 -17.20 18.44
N GLN A 191 5.98 -17.15 17.11
CA GLN A 191 4.75 -16.82 16.36
C GLN A 191 3.64 -17.84 16.65
N ASP A 192 3.97 -19.12 16.63
CA ASP A 192 3.05 -20.23 16.91
C ASP A 192 2.49 -20.15 18.36
N ARG A 193 3.34 -19.81 19.32
CA ARG A 193 2.91 -19.60 20.73
C ARG A 193 2.01 -18.39 20.92
N LEU A 194 2.23 -17.30 20.20
CA LEU A 194 1.38 -16.11 20.23
C LEU A 194 0.03 -16.36 19.53
N GLY A 195 0.03 -17.18 18.50
CA GLY A 195 -1.16 -17.60 17.78
C GLY A 195 -1.84 -16.48 16.99
N THR A 196 -3.11 -16.74 16.68
CA THR A 196 -3.96 -15.84 15.90
C THR A 196 -5.25 -15.51 16.64
N THR A 197 -5.83 -14.36 16.38
CA THR A 197 -7.20 -14.03 16.73
C THR A 197 -8.13 -14.38 15.56
N ALA A 198 -9.43 -14.24 15.74
CA ALA A 198 -10.39 -14.40 14.64
C ALA A 198 -10.15 -13.44 13.45
N LYS A 199 -9.42 -12.33 13.67
CA LYS A 199 -9.21 -11.29 12.64
C LYS A 199 -7.76 -11.19 12.16
N SER A 200 -6.77 -11.48 13.00
CA SER A 200 -5.36 -11.25 12.67
C SER A 200 -4.41 -12.06 13.54
N PRO A 201 -3.19 -12.36 13.06
CA PRO A 201 -2.11 -12.88 13.87
C PRO A 201 -1.71 -11.91 15.00
N ARG A 202 -1.31 -12.44 16.16
CA ARG A 202 -0.86 -11.62 17.31
C ARG A 202 0.62 -11.26 17.26
N TRP A 203 1.36 -11.85 16.36
CA TRP A 203 2.81 -11.71 16.20
C TRP A 203 3.23 -10.74 15.11
N VAL A 204 2.26 -10.04 14.49
CA VAL A 204 2.53 -9.04 13.44
C VAL A 204 1.63 -7.82 13.62
N VAL A 205 2.21 -6.65 13.42
CA VAL A 205 1.51 -5.36 13.45
C VAL A 205 1.97 -4.50 12.28
N ALA A 206 1.04 -3.79 11.66
CA ALA A 206 1.35 -2.76 10.67
C ALA A 206 1.38 -1.40 11.36
N PHE A 207 2.54 -0.76 11.34
CA PHE A 207 2.69 0.65 11.69
C PHE A 207 2.43 1.48 10.44
N LYS A 208 1.49 2.42 10.52
CA LYS A 208 1.19 3.36 9.43
C LYS A 208 1.68 4.74 9.81
N TYR A 209 2.43 5.37 8.91
CA TYR A 209 2.83 6.75 9.10
C TYR A 209 1.60 7.67 9.04
N PRO A 210 1.64 8.80 9.76
CA PRO A 210 0.61 9.81 9.61
C PRO A 210 0.46 10.19 8.12
N PRO A 211 -0.75 10.25 7.62
CA PRO A 211 -0.98 10.65 6.24
C PRO A 211 -0.61 12.12 6.02
N ASP A 212 -0.22 12.44 4.80
CA ASP A 212 0.04 13.83 4.43
C ASP A 212 -1.23 14.66 4.54
N ARG A 213 -1.11 15.82 5.21
CA ARG A 213 -2.16 16.84 5.32
C ARG A 213 -1.76 18.11 4.64
N LYS A 214 -2.69 18.73 3.95
CA LYS A 214 -2.50 20.04 3.33
C LYS A 214 -3.75 20.90 3.54
N ALA A 215 -3.51 22.19 3.74
CA ALA A 215 -4.58 23.16 3.77
C ALA A 215 -4.88 23.67 2.36
N THR A 216 -6.17 23.82 2.03
CA THR A 216 -6.64 24.36 0.77
C THR A 216 -8.01 25.02 0.97
N ARG A 217 -8.41 25.93 0.05
CA ARG A 217 -9.68 26.65 0.14
C ARG A 217 -10.84 25.81 -0.39
N LEU A 218 -11.91 25.70 0.38
CA LEU A 218 -13.18 25.11 -0.05
C LEU A 218 -13.94 26.07 -0.96
N ILE A 219 -14.13 25.69 -2.22
CA ILE A 219 -14.81 26.52 -3.23
C ILE A 219 -16.31 26.22 -3.26
N GLU A 220 -16.68 24.93 -3.28
CA GLU A 220 -18.05 24.45 -3.46
C GLU A 220 -18.27 23.13 -2.72
N VAL A 221 -19.52 22.84 -2.37
CA VAL A 221 -19.96 21.52 -1.89
C VAL A 221 -20.93 20.93 -2.90
N GLN A 222 -20.49 19.88 -3.60
CA GLN A 222 -21.31 19.14 -4.55
C GLN A 222 -21.98 17.94 -3.87
N HIS A 223 -23.13 17.55 -4.40
CA HIS A 223 -23.93 16.46 -3.90
C HIS A 223 -23.87 15.27 -4.86
N GLN A 224 -23.32 14.16 -4.40
CA GLN A 224 -23.26 12.92 -5.18
C GLN A 224 -24.32 11.95 -4.68
N VAL A 225 -25.12 11.42 -5.62
CA VAL A 225 -26.12 10.41 -5.32
C VAL A 225 -25.56 9.03 -5.61
N GLY A 226 -25.43 8.19 -4.58
CA GLY A 226 -24.97 6.81 -4.70
C GLY A 226 -26.05 5.88 -5.27
N LYS A 227 -25.68 4.66 -5.65
CA LYS A 227 -26.62 3.63 -6.20
C LYS A 227 -27.81 3.32 -5.31
N THR A 228 -27.68 3.52 -3.99
CA THR A 228 -28.74 3.30 -2.99
C THR A 228 -29.59 4.54 -2.73
N GLY A 229 -29.42 5.63 -3.50
CA GLY A 229 -30.09 6.93 -3.26
C GLY A 229 -29.47 7.76 -2.14
N LYS A 230 -28.40 7.29 -1.49
CA LYS A 230 -27.70 8.04 -0.45
C LYS A 230 -26.98 9.24 -1.04
N ILE A 231 -27.26 10.43 -0.50
CA ILE A 231 -26.58 11.67 -0.89
C ILE A 231 -25.31 11.83 -0.04
N THR A 232 -24.17 11.98 -0.72
CA THR A 232 -22.86 12.18 -0.08
C THR A 232 -22.30 13.54 -0.51
N PRO A 233 -21.99 14.46 0.43
CA PRO A 233 -21.37 15.73 0.08
C PRO A 233 -19.90 15.54 -0.29
N ARG A 234 -19.48 16.23 -1.36
CA ARG A 234 -18.10 16.26 -1.88
C ARG A 234 -17.61 17.70 -1.90
N ALA A 235 -16.45 17.96 -1.31
CA ALA A 235 -15.78 19.24 -1.42
C ALA A 235 -15.17 19.40 -2.82
N VAL A 236 -15.39 20.57 -3.43
CA VAL A 236 -14.59 21.08 -4.53
C VAL A 236 -13.69 22.17 -3.94
N MET A 237 -12.39 22.11 -4.19
CA MET A 237 -11.41 22.95 -3.53
C MET A 237 -10.33 23.44 -4.49
N GLU A 238 -9.60 24.47 -4.12
CA GLU A 238 -8.40 24.85 -4.86
C GLU A 238 -7.46 23.66 -5.01
N PRO A 239 -6.85 23.49 -6.20
CA PRO A 239 -5.95 22.35 -6.42
C PRO A 239 -4.80 22.34 -5.43
N VAL A 240 -4.60 21.23 -4.75
CA VAL A 240 -3.51 21.03 -3.79
C VAL A 240 -2.72 19.77 -4.10
N HIS A 241 -1.40 19.85 -4.04
CA HIS A 241 -0.53 18.69 -4.22
C HIS A 241 -0.44 17.90 -2.91
N LEU A 242 -0.98 16.67 -2.91
CA LEU A 242 -1.11 15.82 -1.74
C LEU A 242 -0.75 14.37 -2.10
N ALA A 243 0.20 13.79 -1.38
CA ALA A 243 0.69 12.42 -1.60
C ALA A 243 0.98 12.13 -3.10
N GLY A 244 1.79 12.99 -3.74
CA GLY A 244 2.25 12.81 -5.11
C GLY A 244 1.21 13.08 -6.21
N THR A 245 0.00 13.53 -5.88
CA THR A 245 -1.08 13.82 -6.84
C THR A 245 -1.71 15.19 -6.59
N THR A 246 -2.20 15.82 -7.66
CA THR A 246 -2.99 17.06 -7.53
C THR A 246 -4.44 16.72 -7.25
N VAL A 247 -4.92 17.13 -6.07
CA VAL A 247 -6.27 16.84 -5.58
C VAL A 247 -7.12 18.11 -5.69
N ARG A 248 -8.33 17.98 -6.26
CA ARG A 248 -9.33 19.05 -6.40
C ARG A 248 -10.64 18.73 -5.68
N HIS A 249 -10.82 17.46 -5.27
CA HIS A 249 -12.03 16.97 -4.65
C HIS A 249 -11.70 16.11 -3.43
N ALA A 250 -12.51 16.26 -2.37
CA ALA A 250 -12.40 15.43 -1.18
C ALA A 250 -13.78 15.07 -0.65
N THR A 251 -13.93 13.93 0.00
CA THR A 251 -15.21 13.60 0.64
C THR A 251 -15.39 14.39 1.93
N LEU A 252 -16.63 14.84 2.16
CA LEU A 252 -17.07 15.44 3.43
C LEU A 252 -17.80 14.43 4.30
N HIS A 253 -17.81 13.15 3.91
CA HIS A 253 -18.47 12.01 4.55
C HIS A 253 -19.99 12.15 4.59
N ASN A 254 -20.53 13.11 5.33
CA ASN A 254 -21.96 13.39 5.45
C ASN A 254 -22.20 14.80 6.05
N TYR A 255 -23.44 15.25 5.99
CA TYR A 255 -23.82 16.58 6.49
C TYR A 255 -23.66 16.76 8.01
N GLY A 256 -23.77 15.67 8.78
CA GLY A 256 -23.51 15.68 10.21
C GLY A 256 -22.06 16.08 10.51
N GLN A 257 -21.10 15.55 9.73
CA GLN A 257 -19.67 15.90 9.85
C GLN A 257 -19.41 17.36 9.46
N ILE A 258 -20.06 17.87 8.42
CA ILE A 258 -19.96 19.29 8.02
C ILE A 258 -20.39 20.19 9.17
N ARG A 259 -21.54 19.90 9.80
CA ARG A 259 -22.06 20.67 10.95
C ARG A 259 -21.16 20.54 12.17
N GLN A 260 -20.72 19.34 12.52
CA GLN A 260 -19.87 19.09 13.69
C GLN A 260 -18.51 19.81 13.59
N LYS A 261 -17.96 19.89 12.39
CA LYS A 261 -16.67 20.54 12.12
C LYS A 261 -16.81 22.01 11.76
N ASP A 262 -18.04 22.54 11.69
CA ASP A 262 -18.40 23.91 11.29
C ASP A 262 -17.70 24.33 9.97
N ILE A 263 -17.78 23.47 8.94
CA ILE A 263 -17.18 23.70 7.63
C ILE A 263 -18.10 24.57 6.79
N ARG A 264 -17.56 25.68 6.26
CA ARG A 264 -18.29 26.66 5.45
C ARG A 264 -17.60 26.88 4.12
N LEU A 265 -18.35 27.36 3.12
CA LEU A 265 -17.77 27.77 1.84
C LEU A 265 -16.78 28.90 2.04
N GLY A 266 -15.64 28.82 1.39
CA GLY A 266 -14.55 29.78 1.49
C GLY A 266 -13.55 29.50 2.63
N ASP A 267 -13.83 28.55 3.52
CA ASP A 267 -12.90 28.17 4.57
C ASP A 267 -11.60 27.55 4.01
N MET A 268 -10.51 27.78 4.74
CA MET A 268 -9.30 26.96 4.61
C MET A 268 -9.55 25.63 5.33
N ILE A 269 -9.59 24.54 4.57
CA ILE A 269 -9.84 23.20 5.07
C ILE A 269 -8.56 22.36 5.02
N GLU A 270 -8.35 21.54 6.06
CA GLU A 270 -7.31 20.53 6.06
C GLU A 270 -7.82 19.29 5.32
N VAL A 271 -7.07 18.87 4.31
CA VAL A 271 -7.36 17.68 3.52
C VAL A 271 -6.28 16.63 3.75
N GLU A 272 -6.71 15.40 3.96
CA GLU A 272 -5.88 14.24 4.17
C GLU A 272 -6.25 13.16 3.14
N LYS A 273 -5.25 12.42 2.67
CA LYS A 273 -5.47 11.28 1.78
C LYS A 273 -5.31 9.99 2.56
N ALA A 274 -6.43 9.46 3.06
CA ALA A 274 -6.44 8.21 3.82
C ALA A 274 -6.17 7.01 2.92
N GLY A 275 -5.17 6.21 3.28
CA GLY A 275 -4.80 5.00 2.54
C GLY A 275 -4.46 5.28 1.08
N GLU A 276 -3.97 6.50 0.78
CA GLU A 276 -3.52 6.96 -0.54
C GLU A 276 -4.57 6.96 -1.66
N ILE A 277 -5.85 6.67 -1.38
CA ILE A 277 -6.87 6.48 -2.41
C ILE A 277 -7.92 7.59 -2.40
N ILE A 278 -8.56 7.87 -1.27
CA ILE A 278 -9.70 8.82 -1.22
C ILE A 278 -9.35 10.02 -0.34
N PRO A 279 -9.22 11.23 -0.92
CA PRO A 279 -9.04 12.44 -0.13
C PRO A 279 -10.31 12.73 0.69
N TYR A 280 -10.12 13.13 1.96
CA TYR A 280 -11.22 13.57 2.80
C TYR A 280 -10.87 14.83 3.61
N VAL A 281 -11.89 15.60 3.97
CA VAL A 281 -11.73 16.81 4.77
C VAL A 281 -11.65 16.43 6.25
N VAL A 282 -10.49 16.72 6.85
CA VAL A 282 -10.22 16.50 8.27
C VAL A 282 -10.97 17.53 9.12
N GLY A 283 -10.94 18.80 8.72
CA GLY A 283 -11.57 19.90 9.41
C GLY A 283 -11.24 21.26 8.80
N VAL A 284 -11.57 22.31 9.52
CA VAL A 284 -11.21 23.69 9.15
C VAL A 284 -9.86 24.03 9.77
N ASP A 285 -8.94 24.56 8.96
CA ASP A 285 -7.71 25.17 9.46
C ASP A 285 -8.04 26.53 10.12
N ARG A 286 -8.31 26.48 11.41
CA ARG A 286 -8.69 27.66 12.21
C ARG A 286 -7.59 28.72 12.31
N LYS A 287 -6.32 28.34 12.07
CA LYS A 287 -5.20 29.30 12.10
C LYS A 287 -5.23 30.18 10.87
N SER A 288 -5.45 29.60 9.68
CA SER A 288 -5.51 30.33 8.42
C SER A 288 -6.87 31.03 8.21
N THR A 289 -7.97 30.46 8.69
CA THR A 289 -9.31 31.02 8.53
C THR A 289 -9.48 32.32 9.38
N ARG A 290 -8.88 32.40 10.57
CA ARG A 290 -8.96 33.61 11.42
C ARG A 290 -8.25 34.84 10.86
N LEU A 291 -7.25 34.65 9.99
CA LEU A 291 -6.55 35.77 9.34
C LEU A 291 -7.38 36.44 8.24
N ASN A 292 -8.39 35.76 7.67
CA ASN A 292 -9.25 36.30 6.62
C ASN A 292 -10.61 36.87 7.12
N SER A 293 -10.99 36.61 8.37
CA SER A 293 -12.28 37.09 8.91
C SER A 293 -12.26 38.53 9.45
N SER A 294 -11.11 39.20 9.44
CA SER A 294 -10.97 40.58 9.90
C SER A 294 -11.44 41.66 8.88
N HIS A 295 -11.94 41.27 7.69
CA HIS A 295 -12.37 42.19 6.65
C HIS A 295 -13.82 42.05 6.15
N ALA A 296 -14.68 41.38 6.88
CA ALA A 296 -16.11 41.30 6.54
C ALA A 296 -17.01 41.76 7.71
N ASN A 297 -16.78 42.97 8.24
CA ASN A 297 -17.82 43.73 8.91
C ASN A 297 -18.54 44.57 7.86
N ILE A 298 -19.57 44.05 7.23
CA ILE A 298 -20.56 44.81 6.53
C ILE A 298 -21.67 45.05 7.54
N SER A 299 -21.70 46.29 8.07
CA SER A 299 -22.81 46.87 8.83
C SER A 299 -24.05 46.97 7.95
N TYR A 300 -25.19 46.61 8.50
CA TYR A 300 -26.50 47.10 8.10
C TYR A 300 -26.82 48.32 8.93
#